data_5ca0d839a65d6b22d1404f6e82b55131
#
_entry.id   5ca0d839a65d6b22d1404f6e82b55131
#
_cell.length_a   1.000
_cell.length_b   1.000
_cell.length_c   1.000
_cell.angle_alpha   90.00
_cell.angle_beta   90.00
_cell.angle_gamma   90.00
#
_symmetry.space_group_name_H-M   'P 1'
#
loop_
_entity.id
_entity.type
_entity.pdbx_description
1 polymer ?
#
loop_
_entity_poly.entity_id
_entity_poly.type
_entity_poly.pdbx_seq_one_letter_code
_entity_poly.pdbx_strand_id
1 'polypeptide(L)'
;VTAAVLSPGQGSQAPGMLTPWLELDDARARVGQWSDRAGLDLLRLGTEAGAEEIQDTAVAQPLIVALSLLTAQYLPLPDGAPVAGHSVGELAAAAIAGVLSPADAVALAAVRGAEMAKACALEPTSMAAVMLGDPDEVTAWLEGQDLIAANRNGAGQIVASGAAAAIERIVAEPLAGTKIRALKVAGAFHTPYMAPAEDALREHAAGLTPADPVRPLLSNADGEVVTSGAEYLRRLVAQVTRPVRWDLTMAGLAALGVTRTVELAPAGTLTGLVKRQLKGVVTTTTALKSPAELAALREEDAL
;
A
#
# COMPACT_ATOMS: atom_id res chain seq x y z
N VAL A 1 -17.26 -5.53 18.40
CA VAL A 1 -16.67 -4.58 17.41
C VAL A 1 -15.43 -5.26 16.80
N THR A 2 -15.44 -5.50 15.49
CA THR A 2 -14.29 -6.08 14.82
C THR A 2 -13.48 -4.95 14.19
N ALA A 3 -12.26 -4.74 14.71
CA ALA A 3 -11.34 -3.75 14.20
C ALA A 3 -10.39 -4.39 13.17
N ALA A 4 -10.14 -3.72 12.04
CA ALA A 4 -9.13 -4.09 11.07
C ALA A 4 -8.00 -3.06 11.00
N VAL A 5 -6.78 -3.53 10.71
CA VAL A 5 -5.61 -2.68 10.51
C VAL A 5 -5.28 -2.57 9.03
N LEU A 6 -5.07 -1.34 8.59
CA LEU A 6 -4.80 -1.01 7.19
C LEU A 6 -3.42 -0.39 7.05
N SER A 7 -2.63 -0.90 6.12
CA SER A 7 -1.30 -0.38 5.79
C SER A 7 -1.35 0.40 4.48
N PRO A 8 -0.99 1.69 4.47
CA PRO A 8 -1.08 2.54 3.29
C PRO A 8 -0.06 2.15 2.21
N GLY A 9 -0.35 2.57 0.97
CA GLY A 9 0.51 2.43 -0.18
C GLY A 9 1.28 3.70 -0.55
N GLN A 10 2.03 3.64 -1.65
CA GLN A 10 2.78 4.77 -2.19
C GLN A 10 1.84 5.94 -2.54
N GLY A 11 2.30 7.16 -2.29
CA GLY A 11 1.52 8.40 -2.39
C GLY A 11 1.05 8.95 -1.04
N SER A 12 1.26 8.19 0.04
CA SER A 12 0.96 8.61 1.42
C SER A 12 2.15 9.29 2.12
N GLN A 13 3.37 9.13 1.60
CA GLN A 13 4.60 9.68 2.20
C GLN A 13 4.62 11.21 2.21
N ALA A 14 5.23 11.77 3.24
CA ALA A 14 5.46 13.21 3.40
C ALA A 14 6.85 13.47 4.02
N PRO A 15 7.51 14.61 3.69
CA PRO A 15 8.77 14.98 4.34
C PRO A 15 8.66 14.98 5.85
N GLY A 16 9.68 14.43 6.52
CA GLY A 16 9.72 14.37 7.98
C GLY A 16 8.73 13.40 8.63
N MET A 17 8.11 12.50 7.86
CA MET A 17 7.04 11.62 8.36
C MET A 17 7.46 10.69 9.50
N LEU A 18 8.76 10.36 9.64
CA LEU A 18 9.27 9.58 10.76
C LEU A 18 9.49 10.41 12.03
N THR A 19 9.75 11.72 11.89
CA THR A 19 10.19 12.58 13.00
C THR A 19 9.35 12.44 14.27
N PRO A 20 8.01 12.57 14.23
CA PRO A 20 7.20 12.49 15.46
C PRO A 20 7.19 11.10 16.09
N TRP A 21 7.47 10.06 15.33
CA TRP A 21 7.43 8.67 15.80
C TRP A 21 8.75 8.21 16.42
N LEU A 22 9.86 8.90 16.12
CA LEU A 22 11.19 8.61 16.66
C LEU A 22 11.37 9.03 18.12
N GLU A 23 10.38 9.73 18.68
CA GLU A 23 10.32 10.06 20.12
C GLU A 23 9.79 8.88 20.97
N LEU A 24 9.23 7.85 20.33
CA LEU A 24 8.77 6.65 21.01
C LEU A 24 9.96 5.75 21.40
N ASP A 25 9.81 5.01 22.51
CA ASP A 25 10.83 4.12 23.04
C ASP A 25 11.31 3.12 21.96
N ASP A 26 12.61 2.91 21.86
CA ASP A 26 13.27 2.00 20.90
C ASP A 26 13.04 2.30 19.40
N ALA A 27 12.26 3.31 19.05
CA ALA A 27 11.89 3.60 17.64
C ALA A 27 13.13 3.81 16.76
N ARG A 28 14.09 4.63 17.20
CA ARG A 28 15.34 4.89 16.46
C ARG A 28 16.16 3.62 16.25
N ALA A 29 16.30 2.80 17.29
CA ALA A 29 17.06 1.56 17.21
C ALA A 29 16.44 0.57 16.21
N ARG A 30 15.10 0.47 16.21
CA ARG A 30 14.36 -0.40 15.28
C ARG A 30 14.50 0.07 13.84
N VAL A 31 14.27 1.34 13.57
CA VAL A 31 14.45 1.91 12.22
C VAL A 31 15.90 1.79 11.76
N GLY A 32 16.87 1.95 12.65
CA GLY A 32 18.29 1.73 12.36
C GLY A 32 18.56 0.28 11.91
N GLN A 33 18.05 -0.72 12.63
CA GLN A 33 18.18 -2.14 12.23
C GLN A 33 17.54 -2.42 10.86
N TRP A 34 16.39 -1.81 10.57
CA TRP A 34 15.75 -1.95 9.26
C TRP A 34 16.52 -1.21 8.16
N SER A 35 17.14 -0.07 8.49
CA SER A 35 18.05 0.65 7.58
C SER A 35 19.21 -0.24 7.14
N ASP A 36 19.88 -0.91 8.09
CA ASP A 36 20.97 -1.84 7.82
C ASP A 36 20.50 -2.99 6.90
N ARG A 37 19.32 -3.55 7.19
CA ARG A 37 18.77 -4.67 6.42
C ARG A 37 18.34 -4.28 5.01
N ALA A 38 17.81 -3.06 4.85
CA ALA A 38 17.39 -2.51 3.55
C ALA A 38 18.54 -1.91 2.73
N GLY A 39 19.70 -1.65 3.35
CA GLY A 39 20.81 -0.95 2.72
C GLY A 39 20.52 0.53 2.43
N LEU A 40 19.63 1.15 3.20
CA LEU A 40 19.17 2.54 3.04
C LEU A 40 19.14 3.25 4.39
N ASP A 41 19.58 4.50 4.45
CA ASP A 41 19.46 5.32 5.66
C ASP A 41 18.03 5.85 5.82
N LEU A 42 17.16 4.98 6.33
CA LEU A 42 15.74 5.30 6.53
C LEU A 42 15.54 6.41 7.58
N LEU A 43 16.45 6.54 8.54
CA LEU A 43 16.39 7.62 9.53
C LEU A 43 16.54 8.98 8.84
N ARG A 44 17.63 9.16 8.08
CA ARG A 44 17.84 10.41 7.32
C ARG A 44 16.72 10.63 6.30
N LEU A 45 16.37 9.61 5.52
CA LEU A 45 15.34 9.73 4.49
C LEU A 45 13.96 10.09 5.08
N GLY A 46 13.61 9.57 6.24
CA GLY A 46 12.33 9.82 6.89
C GLY A 46 12.26 11.10 7.71
N THR A 47 13.39 11.76 7.99
CA THR A 47 13.45 12.99 8.82
C THR A 47 13.93 14.23 8.07
N GLU A 48 14.90 14.06 7.14
CA GLU A 48 15.62 15.19 6.52
C GLU A 48 15.37 15.31 5.01
N ALA A 49 15.01 14.19 4.35
CA ALA A 49 14.82 14.18 2.89
C ALA A 49 13.63 15.04 2.47
N GLY A 50 13.83 15.80 1.38
CA GLY A 50 12.79 16.63 0.79
C GLY A 50 11.76 15.83 -0.01
N ALA A 51 10.69 16.53 -0.44
CA ALA A 51 9.57 15.91 -1.15
C ALA A 51 9.98 15.21 -2.45
N GLU A 52 10.96 15.72 -3.17
CA GLU A 52 11.46 15.15 -4.42
C GLU A 52 12.18 13.81 -4.16
N GLU A 53 13.06 13.76 -3.15
CA GLU A 53 13.82 12.57 -2.81
C GLU A 53 12.91 11.43 -2.34
N ILE A 54 11.91 11.73 -1.47
CA ILE A 54 10.98 10.70 -0.97
C ILE A 54 9.90 10.31 -1.98
N GLN A 55 9.80 11.00 -3.12
CA GLN A 55 8.90 10.65 -4.21
C GLN A 55 9.47 9.53 -5.08
N ASP A 56 10.79 9.32 -5.05
CA ASP A 56 11.43 8.19 -5.70
C ASP A 56 10.86 6.88 -5.16
N THR A 57 10.44 6.01 -6.08
CA THR A 57 9.84 4.71 -5.75
C THR A 57 10.77 3.84 -4.92
N ALA A 58 12.09 3.90 -5.18
CA ALA A 58 13.10 3.17 -4.42
C ALA A 58 13.22 3.64 -2.96
N VAL A 59 12.84 4.88 -2.68
CA VAL A 59 12.87 5.50 -1.34
C VAL A 59 11.50 5.41 -0.67
N ALA A 60 10.43 5.74 -1.39
CA ALA A 60 9.08 5.80 -0.86
C ALA A 60 8.62 4.47 -0.25
N GLN A 61 8.84 3.36 -0.96
CA GLN A 61 8.31 2.06 -0.57
C GLN A 61 8.88 1.55 0.77
N PRO A 62 10.19 1.45 0.97
CA PRO A 62 10.73 1.01 2.25
C PRO A 62 10.43 1.98 3.40
N LEU A 63 10.34 3.29 3.15
CA LEU A 63 9.96 4.27 4.16
C LEU A 63 8.51 4.07 4.64
N ILE A 64 7.56 3.88 3.72
CA ILE A 64 6.15 3.65 4.06
C ILE A 64 6.00 2.36 4.87
N VAL A 65 6.64 1.27 4.42
CA VAL A 65 6.59 -0.02 5.12
C VAL A 65 7.23 0.07 6.50
N ALA A 66 8.39 0.72 6.62
CA ALA A 66 9.06 0.91 7.91
C ALA A 66 8.20 1.73 8.89
N LEU A 67 7.60 2.85 8.44
CA LEU A 67 6.74 3.66 9.29
C LEU A 67 5.45 2.92 9.68
N SER A 68 4.82 2.19 8.76
CA SER A 68 3.65 1.37 9.08
C SER A 68 3.98 0.30 10.12
N LEU A 69 5.10 -0.39 9.98
CA LEU A 69 5.56 -1.39 10.95
C LEU A 69 5.93 -0.77 12.30
N LEU A 70 6.57 0.40 12.29
CA LEU A 70 6.90 1.11 13.52
C LEU A 70 5.62 1.45 14.29
N THR A 71 4.63 2.03 13.63
CA THR A 71 3.36 2.39 14.28
C THR A 71 2.55 1.19 14.74
N ALA A 72 2.58 0.08 13.98
CA ALA A 72 1.91 -1.17 14.37
C ALA A 72 2.44 -1.76 15.68
N GLN A 73 3.74 -1.58 15.99
CA GLN A 73 4.34 -2.09 17.22
C GLN A 73 3.82 -1.43 18.50
N TYR A 74 3.34 -0.21 18.38
CA TYR A 74 2.78 0.52 19.52
C TYR A 74 1.25 0.43 19.59
N LEU A 75 0.61 -0.15 18.57
CA LEU A 75 -0.84 -0.31 18.52
C LEU A 75 -1.26 -1.57 19.30
N PRO A 76 -2.18 -1.46 20.26
CA PRO A 76 -2.77 -2.64 20.93
C PRO A 76 -3.68 -3.36 19.93
N LEU A 77 -3.14 -4.33 19.20
CA LEU A 77 -3.91 -5.10 18.22
C LEU A 77 -4.68 -6.23 18.92
N PRO A 78 -6.01 -6.30 18.77
CA PRO A 78 -6.79 -7.43 19.26
C PRO A 78 -6.36 -8.73 18.57
N ASP A 79 -6.45 -9.85 19.30
CA ASP A 79 -6.25 -11.16 18.70
C ASP A 79 -7.27 -11.38 17.58
N GLY A 80 -6.77 -11.90 16.45
CA GLY A 80 -7.64 -12.15 15.30
C GLY A 80 -8.08 -10.92 14.50
N ALA A 81 -7.60 -9.71 14.81
CA ALA A 81 -7.89 -8.51 14.02
C ALA A 81 -7.45 -8.70 12.56
N PRO A 82 -8.35 -8.51 11.56
CA PRO A 82 -7.98 -8.58 10.16
C PRO A 82 -6.95 -7.52 9.77
N VAL A 83 -6.06 -7.88 8.85
CA VAL A 83 -5.02 -6.99 8.34
C VAL A 83 -5.10 -6.95 6.81
N ALA A 84 -4.97 -5.75 6.25
CA ALA A 84 -4.86 -5.54 4.82
C ALA A 84 -3.89 -4.41 4.52
N GLY A 85 -3.24 -4.45 3.37
CA GLY A 85 -2.40 -3.38 2.87
C GLY A 85 -2.78 -3.00 1.45
N HIS A 86 -2.52 -1.76 1.04
CA HIS A 86 -2.71 -1.32 -0.33
C HIS A 86 -1.38 -1.35 -1.08
N SER A 87 -1.28 -2.14 -2.14
CA SER A 87 -0.05 -2.25 -2.94
C SER A 87 1.16 -2.58 -2.06
N VAL A 88 2.18 -1.74 -1.99
CA VAL A 88 3.36 -1.95 -1.12
C VAL A 88 2.98 -2.13 0.37
N GLY A 89 1.84 -1.60 0.79
CA GLY A 89 1.32 -1.80 2.14
C GLY A 89 1.03 -3.27 2.49
N GLU A 90 0.84 -4.15 1.50
CA GLU A 90 0.72 -5.58 1.76
C GLU A 90 1.99 -6.20 2.39
N LEU A 91 3.18 -5.59 2.19
CA LEU A 91 4.40 -6.03 2.86
C LEU A 91 4.36 -5.76 4.37
N ALA A 92 3.85 -4.59 4.77
CA ALA A 92 3.64 -4.30 6.19
C ALA A 92 2.54 -5.21 6.76
N ALA A 93 1.44 -5.41 6.04
CA ALA A 93 0.36 -6.32 6.45
C ALA A 93 0.87 -7.76 6.63
N ALA A 94 1.73 -8.26 5.73
CA ALA A 94 2.37 -9.57 5.84
C ALA A 94 3.20 -9.70 7.12
N ALA A 95 3.98 -8.69 7.48
CA ALA A 95 4.77 -8.72 8.70
C ALA A 95 3.90 -8.63 9.97
N ILE A 96 2.85 -7.81 9.96
CA ILE A 96 1.90 -7.72 11.08
C ILE A 96 1.15 -9.04 11.27
N ALA A 97 0.85 -9.74 10.18
CA ALA A 97 0.24 -11.07 10.23
C ALA A 97 1.24 -12.20 10.55
N GLY A 98 2.53 -11.92 10.69
CA GLY A 98 3.56 -12.91 11.03
C GLY A 98 4.09 -13.72 9.85
N VAL A 99 3.74 -13.36 8.60
CA VAL A 99 4.23 -14.05 7.39
C VAL A 99 5.70 -13.78 7.14
N LEU A 100 6.13 -12.53 7.35
CA LEU A 100 7.52 -12.08 7.22
C LEU A 100 7.99 -11.45 8.54
N SER A 101 9.30 -11.43 8.76
CA SER A 101 9.85 -10.56 9.80
C SER A 101 9.70 -9.09 9.36
N PRO A 102 9.56 -8.12 10.31
CA PRO A 102 9.57 -6.71 9.98
C PRO A 102 10.79 -6.28 9.14
N ALA A 103 11.96 -6.80 9.47
CA ALA A 103 13.20 -6.51 8.76
C ALA A 103 13.19 -7.04 7.31
N ASP A 104 12.66 -8.25 7.09
CA ASP A 104 12.54 -8.81 5.74
C ASP A 104 11.48 -8.09 4.91
N ALA A 105 10.37 -7.65 5.52
CA ALA A 105 9.35 -6.86 4.84
C ALA A 105 9.89 -5.51 4.35
N VAL A 106 10.69 -4.80 5.18
CA VAL A 106 11.33 -3.54 4.81
C VAL A 106 12.39 -3.76 3.72
N ALA A 107 13.21 -4.81 3.84
CA ALA A 107 14.21 -5.17 2.83
C ALA A 107 13.55 -5.52 1.48
N LEU A 108 12.48 -6.31 1.51
CA LEU A 108 11.73 -6.66 0.30
C LEU A 108 11.06 -5.42 -0.32
N ALA A 109 10.59 -4.46 0.49
CA ALA A 109 10.08 -3.18 0.00
C ALA A 109 11.18 -2.34 -0.69
N ALA A 110 12.41 -2.36 -0.17
CA ALA A 110 13.55 -1.68 -0.78
C ALA A 110 13.91 -2.30 -2.15
N VAL A 111 13.98 -3.62 -2.23
CA VAL A 111 14.19 -4.32 -3.51
C VAL A 111 13.06 -4.02 -4.47
N ARG A 112 11.80 -4.14 -4.03
CA ARG A 112 10.62 -3.86 -4.85
C ARG A 112 10.64 -2.43 -5.41
N GLY A 113 10.90 -1.46 -4.56
CA GLY A 113 10.97 -0.05 -4.95
C GLY A 113 12.06 0.21 -5.96
N ALA A 114 13.27 -0.31 -5.73
CA ALA A 114 14.42 -0.15 -6.62
C ALA A 114 14.20 -0.80 -7.99
N GLU A 115 13.69 -2.04 -8.03
CA GLU A 115 13.46 -2.74 -9.29
C GLU A 115 12.30 -2.16 -10.09
N MET A 116 11.22 -1.71 -9.41
CA MET A 116 10.14 -0.98 -10.08
C MET A 116 10.62 0.38 -10.63
N ALA A 117 11.49 1.10 -9.92
CA ALA A 117 12.10 2.34 -10.44
C ALA A 117 12.94 2.08 -11.70
N LYS A 118 13.74 0.99 -11.72
CA LYS A 118 14.50 0.58 -12.92
C LYS A 118 13.56 0.24 -14.08
N ALA A 119 12.49 -0.52 -13.83
CA ALA A 119 11.52 -0.87 -14.86
C ALA A 119 10.84 0.37 -15.46
N CYS A 120 10.52 1.38 -14.65
CA CYS A 120 9.97 2.66 -15.13
C CYS A 120 10.91 3.41 -16.08
N ALA A 121 12.22 3.23 -15.97
CA ALA A 121 13.20 3.90 -16.83
C ALA A 121 13.32 3.26 -18.23
N LEU A 122 12.74 2.08 -18.45
CA LEU A 122 12.86 1.36 -19.72
C LEU A 122 11.98 1.96 -20.81
N GLU A 123 10.80 2.41 -20.47
CA GLU A 123 9.82 2.96 -21.42
C GLU A 123 9.04 4.13 -20.79
N PRO A 124 8.63 5.13 -21.60
CA PRO A 124 7.82 6.24 -21.13
C PRO A 124 6.40 5.76 -20.76
N THR A 125 6.16 5.58 -19.48
CA THR A 125 4.87 5.15 -18.95
C THR A 125 4.38 6.10 -17.86
N SER A 126 3.08 6.07 -17.56
CA SER A 126 2.46 6.95 -16.56
C SER A 126 1.18 6.35 -16.00
N MET A 127 0.57 7.09 -15.07
CA MET A 127 -0.72 6.73 -14.45
C MET A 127 -1.62 7.97 -14.32
N ALA A 128 -2.94 7.73 -14.30
CA ALA A 128 -3.93 8.76 -14.03
C ALA A 128 -5.05 8.23 -13.12
N ALA A 129 -5.50 9.05 -12.18
CA ALA A 129 -6.69 8.76 -11.40
C ALA A 129 -7.93 9.13 -12.21
N VAL A 130 -8.81 8.16 -12.43
CA VAL A 130 -10.15 8.32 -13.01
C VAL A 130 -11.13 8.29 -11.85
N MET A 131 -11.87 9.35 -11.67
CA MET A 131 -12.84 9.54 -10.61
C MET A 131 -14.23 9.68 -11.21
N LEU A 132 -15.22 9.16 -10.51
CA LEU A 132 -16.61 9.09 -10.98
C LEU A 132 -16.78 8.07 -12.14
N GLY A 133 -18.01 7.93 -12.61
CA GLY A 133 -18.37 6.93 -13.61
C GLY A 133 -18.61 5.54 -13.01
N ASP A 134 -19.23 4.68 -13.82
CA ASP A 134 -19.43 3.28 -13.48
C ASP A 134 -18.09 2.52 -13.58
N PRO A 135 -17.69 1.72 -12.58
CA PRO A 135 -16.39 1.05 -12.58
C PRO A 135 -16.17 0.08 -13.74
N ASP A 136 -17.21 -0.60 -14.21
CA ASP A 136 -17.09 -1.57 -15.29
C ASP A 136 -17.03 -0.85 -16.65
N GLU A 137 -17.82 0.22 -16.83
CA GLU A 137 -17.72 1.09 -18.02
C GLU A 137 -16.34 1.75 -18.13
N VAL A 138 -15.83 2.30 -17.01
CA VAL A 138 -14.48 2.90 -16.98
C VAL A 138 -13.41 1.87 -17.31
N THR A 139 -13.52 0.66 -16.76
CA THR A 139 -12.54 -0.41 -17.03
C THR A 139 -12.55 -0.80 -18.51
N ALA A 140 -13.72 -1.07 -19.09
CA ALA A 140 -13.86 -1.42 -20.51
C ALA A 140 -13.36 -0.30 -21.44
N TRP A 141 -13.64 0.97 -21.08
CA TRP A 141 -13.15 2.11 -21.83
C TRP A 141 -11.62 2.23 -21.78
N LEU A 142 -11.00 2.03 -20.60
CA LEU A 142 -9.55 2.03 -20.45
C LEU A 142 -8.89 0.93 -21.29
N GLU A 143 -9.45 -0.28 -21.31
CA GLU A 143 -8.97 -1.37 -22.17
C GLU A 143 -8.99 -1.00 -23.63
N GLY A 144 -10.07 -0.30 -24.09
CA GLY A 144 -10.17 0.26 -25.44
C GLY A 144 -9.16 1.38 -25.76
N GLN A 145 -8.48 1.93 -24.74
CA GLN A 145 -7.39 2.92 -24.86
C GLN A 145 -6.00 2.30 -24.71
N ASP A 146 -5.87 0.97 -24.69
CA ASP A 146 -4.64 0.23 -24.37
C ASP A 146 -4.09 0.55 -22.97
N LEU A 147 -4.97 0.82 -22.01
CA LEU A 147 -4.65 1.10 -20.62
C LEU A 147 -5.22 0.03 -19.69
N ILE A 148 -4.60 -0.12 -18.55
CA ILE A 148 -4.99 -1.09 -17.51
C ILE A 148 -5.58 -0.34 -16.32
N ALA A 149 -6.71 -0.83 -15.80
CA ALA A 149 -7.27 -0.41 -14.51
C ALA A 149 -6.39 -0.99 -13.37
N ALA A 150 -5.22 -0.37 -13.16
CA ALA A 150 -4.15 -0.88 -12.31
C ALA A 150 -4.48 -0.87 -10.81
N ASN A 151 -5.31 0.09 -10.35
CA ASN A 151 -5.87 0.08 -9.00
C ASN A 151 -7.38 0.30 -9.11
N ARG A 152 -8.16 -0.66 -8.64
CA ARG A 152 -9.61 -0.50 -8.45
C ARG A 152 -9.84 -0.17 -6.97
N ASN A 153 -9.90 1.14 -6.68
CA ASN A 153 -9.91 1.63 -5.30
C ASN A 153 -11.31 1.67 -4.66
N GLY A 154 -12.34 1.31 -5.41
CA GLY A 154 -13.71 1.46 -4.95
C GLY A 154 -14.18 2.92 -4.94
N ALA A 155 -15.42 3.15 -4.50
CA ALA A 155 -16.02 4.48 -4.41
C ALA A 155 -15.88 5.34 -5.69
N GLY A 156 -15.95 4.70 -6.87
CA GLY A 156 -15.83 5.35 -8.17
C GLY A 156 -14.42 5.87 -8.48
N GLN A 157 -13.37 5.29 -7.86
CA GLN A 157 -11.98 5.65 -8.14
C GLN A 157 -11.22 4.46 -8.76
N ILE A 158 -10.70 4.66 -9.95
CA ILE A 158 -9.82 3.73 -10.66
C ILE A 158 -8.53 4.47 -11.04
N VAL A 159 -7.41 3.79 -10.96
CA VAL A 159 -6.13 4.32 -11.47
C VAL A 159 -5.82 3.60 -12.78
N ALA A 160 -5.81 4.38 -13.86
CA ALA A 160 -5.36 3.95 -15.17
C ALA A 160 -3.84 3.94 -15.23
N SER A 161 -3.25 2.94 -15.89
CA SER A 161 -1.80 2.76 -15.98
C SER A 161 -1.42 2.22 -17.36
N GLY A 162 -0.35 2.75 -17.97
CA GLY A 162 0.14 2.32 -19.27
C GLY A 162 1.08 3.32 -19.93
N ALA A 163 1.15 3.31 -21.27
CA ALA A 163 2.01 4.20 -22.04
C ALA A 163 1.68 5.68 -21.75
N ALA A 164 2.70 6.53 -21.58
CA ALA A 164 2.52 7.94 -21.24
C ALA A 164 1.60 8.67 -22.25
N ALA A 165 1.79 8.42 -23.56
CA ALA A 165 0.93 9.01 -24.60
C ALA A 165 -0.54 8.59 -24.48
N ALA A 166 -0.83 7.37 -24.04
CA ALA A 166 -2.22 6.92 -23.83
C ALA A 166 -2.84 7.62 -22.59
N ILE A 167 -2.05 7.80 -21.52
CA ILE A 167 -2.49 8.56 -20.34
C ILE A 167 -2.75 10.03 -20.72
N GLU A 168 -1.89 10.66 -21.51
CA GLU A 168 -2.11 12.03 -21.98
C GLU A 168 -3.40 12.17 -22.78
N ARG A 169 -3.70 11.20 -23.67
CA ARG A 169 -4.97 11.18 -24.44
C ARG A 169 -6.19 11.16 -23.53
N ILE A 170 -6.24 10.25 -22.56
CA ILE A 170 -7.40 10.15 -21.67
C ILE A 170 -7.56 11.35 -20.73
N VAL A 171 -6.47 12.04 -20.40
CA VAL A 171 -6.51 13.29 -19.63
C VAL A 171 -7.07 14.44 -20.47
N ALA A 172 -6.71 14.50 -21.78
CA ALA A 172 -7.19 15.51 -22.71
C ALA A 172 -8.66 15.27 -23.13
N GLU A 173 -9.03 14.01 -23.30
CA GLU A 173 -10.35 13.58 -23.76
C GLU A 173 -10.94 12.53 -22.79
N PRO A 174 -11.45 12.96 -21.64
CA PRO A 174 -11.98 12.05 -20.62
C PRO A 174 -13.30 11.40 -21.05
N LEU A 175 -13.55 10.18 -20.56
CA LEU A 175 -14.86 9.54 -20.67
C LEU A 175 -15.93 10.47 -20.06
N ALA A 176 -17.07 10.58 -20.77
CA ALA A 176 -18.18 11.41 -20.30
C ALA A 176 -18.61 11.04 -18.88
N GLY A 177 -18.82 12.03 -18.02
CA GLY A 177 -19.20 11.82 -16.62
C GLY A 177 -18.03 11.50 -15.68
N THR A 178 -16.78 11.36 -16.18
CA THR A 178 -15.60 11.15 -15.35
C THR A 178 -14.77 12.43 -15.16
N LYS A 179 -13.87 12.38 -14.15
CA LYS A 179 -12.82 13.38 -13.95
C LYS A 179 -11.48 12.64 -13.93
N ILE A 180 -10.56 13.02 -14.80
CA ILE A 180 -9.26 12.38 -14.92
C ILE A 180 -8.16 13.35 -14.51
N ARG A 181 -7.22 12.85 -13.68
CA ARG A 181 -6.07 13.61 -13.23
C ARG A 181 -4.80 12.77 -13.34
N ALA A 182 -3.81 13.25 -14.08
CA ALA A 182 -2.49 12.64 -14.14
C ALA A 182 -1.87 12.56 -12.73
N LEU A 183 -1.21 11.46 -12.44
CA LEU A 183 -0.51 11.23 -11.18
C LEU A 183 0.98 11.53 -11.37
N LYS A 184 1.62 12.04 -10.32
CA LYS A 184 3.06 12.24 -10.26
C LYS A 184 3.73 10.95 -9.80
N VAL A 185 3.90 10.01 -10.71
CA VAL A 185 4.51 8.69 -10.46
C VAL A 185 5.59 8.40 -11.51
N ALA A 186 6.51 7.49 -11.19
CA ALA A 186 7.63 7.17 -12.05
C ALA A 186 7.23 6.39 -13.33
N GLY A 187 6.11 5.65 -13.31
CA GLY A 187 5.71 4.83 -14.45
C GLY A 187 4.46 4.00 -14.20
N ALA A 188 4.20 3.03 -15.08
CA ALA A 188 2.99 2.22 -15.12
C ALA A 188 3.06 1.05 -14.15
N PHE A 189 2.88 1.30 -12.85
CA PHE A 189 2.79 0.26 -11.82
C PHE A 189 1.59 -0.66 -12.05
N HIS A 190 1.70 -1.90 -11.57
CA HIS A 190 0.65 -2.91 -11.62
C HIS A 190 0.21 -3.29 -13.04
N THR A 191 1.17 -3.28 -13.96
CA THR A 191 1.00 -3.63 -15.37
C THR A 191 2.16 -4.51 -15.85
N PRO A 192 2.06 -5.16 -17.03
CA PRO A 192 3.17 -5.92 -17.62
C PRO A 192 4.47 -5.14 -17.84
N TYR A 193 4.44 -3.80 -17.85
CA TYR A 193 5.65 -2.97 -17.88
C TYR A 193 6.57 -3.21 -16.67
N MET A 194 6.04 -3.75 -15.57
CA MET A 194 6.80 -4.11 -14.37
C MET A 194 7.35 -5.54 -14.39
N ALA A 195 7.28 -6.29 -15.49
CA ALA A 195 7.77 -7.67 -15.57
C ALA A 195 9.25 -7.82 -15.15
N PRO A 196 10.18 -6.93 -15.54
CA PRO A 196 11.58 -7.03 -15.08
C PRO A 196 11.70 -6.91 -13.55
N ALA A 197 10.86 -6.08 -12.92
CA ALA A 197 10.84 -5.95 -11.47
C ALA A 197 10.24 -7.20 -10.79
N GLU A 198 9.24 -7.84 -11.38
CA GLU A 198 8.68 -9.08 -10.88
C GLU A 198 9.72 -10.21 -10.85
N ASP A 199 10.53 -10.33 -11.91
CA ASP A 199 11.57 -11.37 -12.01
C ASP A 199 12.65 -11.18 -10.93
N ALA A 200 13.16 -9.97 -10.77
CA ALA A 200 14.15 -9.65 -9.72
C ALA A 200 13.58 -9.85 -8.31
N LEU A 201 12.32 -9.48 -8.10
CA LEU A 201 11.63 -9.66 -6.82
C LEU A 201 11.43 -11.14 -6.50
N ARG A 202 11.13 -11.97 -7.51
CA ARG A 202 10.99 -13.43 -7.38
C ARG A 202 12.30 -14.07 -6.94
N GLU A 203 13.42 -13.68 -7.53
CA GLU A 203 14.75 -14.17 -7.14
C GLU A 203 15.07 -13.82 -5.69
N HIS A 204 14.80 -12.56 -5.28
CA HIS A 204 15.01 -12.15 -3.88
C HIS A 204 14.09 -12.90 -2.91
N ALA A 205 12.82 -13.05 -3.24
CA ALA A 205 11.81 -13.72 -2.43
C ALA A 205 12.11 -15.23 -2.24
N ALA A 206 12.82 -15.86 -3.17
CA ALA A 206 13.22 -17.27 -3.06
C ALA A 206 14.15 -17.55 -1.86
N GLY A 207 14.82 -16.52 -1.33
CA GLY A 207 15.66 -16.60 -0.12
C GLY A 207 14.88 -16.42 1.18
N LEU A 208 13.59 -16.10 1.14
CA LEU A 208 12.76 -15.87 2.32
C LEU A 208 12.03 -17.15 2.74
N THR A 209 11.77 -17.27 4.04
CA THR A 209 11.00 -18.38 4.60
C THR A 209 9.72 -17.84 5.25
N PRO A 210 8.62 -17.73 4.50
CA PRO A 210 7.37 -17.20 5.03
C PRO A 210 6.71 -18.20 5.99
N ALA A 211 6.17 -17.71 7.11
CA ALA A 211 5.30 -18.48 7.99
C ALA A 211 3.83 -18.26 7.60
N ASP A 212 2.95 -19.18 8.02
CA ASP A 212 1.53 -18.98 7.81
C ASP A 212 1.00 -17.84 8.70
N PRO A 213 0.04 -17.03 8.21
CA PRO A 213 -0.44 -15.87 8.95
C PRO A 213 -1.19 -16.28 10.22
N VAL A 214 -0.93 -15.56 11.32
CA VAL A 214 -1.56 -15.79 12.64
C VAL A 214 -2.87 -15.01 12.84
N ARG A 215 -3.30 -14.25 11.81
CA ARG A 215 -4.55 -13.48 11.79
C ARG A 215 -5.08 -13.37 10.36
N PRO A 216 -6.37 -13.06 10.16
CA PRO A 216 -6.91 -12.89 8.82
C PRO A 216 -6.11 -11.84 8.02
N LEU A 217 -5.48 -12.26 6.94
CA LEU A 217 -4.65 -11.43 6.05
C LEU A 217 -5.27 -11.43 4.66
N LEU A 218 -5.81 -10.27 4.25
CA LEU A 218 -6.46 -10.13 2.95
C LEU A 218 -5.44 -9.81 1.86
N SER A 219 -5.72 -10.26 0.63
CA SER A 219 -4.88 -10.01 -0.53
C SER A 219 -5.53 -9.05 -1.53
N ASN A 220 -4.73 -8.15 -2.10
CA ASN A 220 -5.17 -7.26 -3.18
C ASN A 220 -5.46 -7.99 -4.51
N ALA A 221 -5.12 -9.26 -4.63
CA ALA A 221 -5.39 -10.03 -5.84
C ALA A 221 -6.90 -10.27 -6.04
N ASP A 222 -7.61 -10.58 -4.96
CA ASP A 222 -9.01 -11.02 -4.98
C ASP A 222 -9.84 -10.56 -3.76
N GLY A 223 -9.22 -9.91 -2.77
CA GLY A 223 -9.88 -9.50 -1.53
C GLY A 223 -10.10 -10.62 -0.52
N GLU A 224 -9.64 -11.84 -0.82
CA GLU A 224 -9.84 -13.02 0.02
C GLU A 224 -8.78 -13.14 1.12
N VAL A 225 -9.12 -13.86 2.18
CA VAL A 225 -8.18 -14.20 3.26
C VAL A 225 -7.24 -15.30 2.78
N VAL A 226 -5.95 -15.05 2.87
CA VAL A 226 -4.91 -16.04 2.53
C VAL A 226 -4.40 -16.69 3.81
N THR A 227 -4.40 -18.03 3.84
CA THR A 227 -4.01 -18.83 5.01
C THR A 227 -2.61 -19.43 4.91
N SER A 228 -1.98 -19.37 3.72
CA SER A 228 -0.62 -19.85 3.48
C SER A 228 0.33 -18.67 3.27
N GLY A 229 1.39 -18.62 4.07
CA GLY A 229 2.43 -17.60 3.94
C GLY A 229 3.19 -17.71 2.62
N ALA A 230 3.45 -18.93 2.15
CA ALA A 230 4.09 -19.17 0.84
C ALA A 230 3.23 -18.64 -0.31
N GLU A 231 1.92 -18.88 -0.27
CA GLU A 231 0.98 -18.32 -1.25
C GLU A 231 0.92 -16.81 -1.19
N TYR A 232 0.90 -16.22 0.03
CA TYR A 232 0.90 -14.77 0.18
C TYR A 232 2.16 -14.13 -0.40
N LEU A 233 3.34 -14.70 -0.12
CA LEU A 233 4.61 -14.21 -0.69
C LEU A 233 4.60 -14.30 -2.22
N ARG A 234 4.07 -15.39 -2.80
CA ARG A 234 3.91 -15.52 -4.25
C ARG A 234 3.00 -14.43 -4.83
N ARG A 235 1.89 -14.09 -4.15
CA ARG A 235 0.99 -13.01 -4.54
C ARG A 235 1.65 -11.64 -4.44
N LEU A 236 2.45 -11.39 -3.39
CA LEU A 236 3.23 -10.15 -3.25
C LEU A 236 4.19 -9.92 -4.42
N VAL A 237 4.88 -10.98 -4.87
CA VAL A 237 5.77 -10.90 -6.04
C VAL A 237 4.97 -10.60 -7.31
N ALA A 238 3.90 -11.33 -7.57
CA ALA A 238 3.09 -11.16 -8.77
C ALA A 238 2.32 -9.82 -8.80
N GLN A 239 2.10 -9.18 -7.66
CA GLN A 239 1.32 -7.94 -7.55
C GLN A 239 1.90 -6.78 -8.39
N VAL A 240 3.24 -6.74 -8.59
CA VAL A 240 3.86 -5.62 -9.32
C VAL A 240 3.41 -5.52 -10.77
N THR A 241 2.98 -6.65 -11.36
CA THR A 241 2.46 -6.74 -12.73
C THR A 241 0.94 -6.89 -12.82
N ARG A 242 0.24 -6.92 -11.68
CA ARG A 242 -1.20 -7.21 -11.61
C ARG A 242 -1.98 -6.11 -10.91
N PRO A 243 -3.26 -5.91 -11.27
CA PRO A 243 -4.10 -4.91 -10.64
C PRO A 243 -4.26 -5.11 -9.12
N VAL A 244 -4.32 -4.00 -8.41
CA VAL A 244 -4.68 -3.92 -7.00
C VAL A 244 -6.20 -3.84 -6.88
N ARG A 245 -6.83 -4.88 -6.34
CA ARG A 245 -8.28 -4.97 -6.13
C ARG A 245 -8.64 -4.51 -4.70
N TRP A 246 -8.39 -3.22 -4.43
CA TRP A 246 -8.74 -2.65 -3.14
C TRP A 246 -10.26 -2.62 -2.91
N ASP A 247 -11.05 -2.51 -3.96
CA ASP A 247 -12.50 -2.68 -3.95
C ASP A 247 -12.92 -4.02 -3.35
N LEU A 248 -12.30 -5.12 -3.79
CA LEU A 248 -12.56 -6.46 -3.25
C LEU A 248 -11.99 -6.63 -1.83
N THR A 249 -10.82 -6.05 -1.55
CA THR A 249 -10.25 -6.05 -0.19
C THR A 249 -11.21 -5.40 0.81
N MET A 250 -11.81 -4.26 0.47
CA MET A 250 -12.82 -3.62 1.32
C MET A 250 -14.10 -4.47 1.45
N ALA A 251 -14.54 -5.12 0.37
CA ALA A 251 -15.67 -6.05 0.43
C ALA A 251 -15.36 -7.25 1.36
N GLY A 252 -14.15 -7.81 1.29
CA GLY A 252 -13.69 -8.87 2.19
C GLY A 252 -13.67 -8.44 3.65
N LEU A 253 -13.20 -7.22 3.95
CA LEU A 253 -13.26 -6.65 5.31
C LEU A 253 -14.72 -6.54 5.82
N ALA A 254 -15.63 -6.09 4.97
CA ALA A 254 -17.06 -6.02 5.31
C ALA A 254 -17.65 -7.43 5.56
N ALA A 255 -17.30 -8.42 4.75
CA ALA A 255 -17.72 -9.81 4.91
C ALA A 255 -17.20 -10.44 6.23
N LEU A 256 -16.05 -10.00 6.72
CA LEU A 256 -15.50 -10.38 8.03
C LEU A 256 -16.18 -9.63 9.21
N GLY A 257 -17.19 -8.81 8.95
CA GLY A 257 -17.90 -8.05 9.98
C GLY A 257 -17.09 -6.89 10.56
N VAL A 258 -16.13 -6.35 9.83
CA VAL A 258 -15.33 -5.20 10.27
C VAL A 258 -16.22 -3.96 10.38
N THR A 259 -16.26 -3.37 11.58
CA THR A 259 -17.01 -2.13 11.86
C THR A 259 -16.10 -0.95 12.22
N ARG A 260 -14.82 -1.22 12.47
CA ARG A 260 -13.79 -0.22 12.78
C ARG A 260 -12.56 -0.46 11.93
N THR A 261 -11.89 0.59 11.49
CA THR A 261 -10.58 0.50 10.83
C THR A 261 -9.58 1.46 11.43
N VAL A 262 -8.34 1.01 11.55
CA VAL A 262 -7.18 1.82 11.93
C VAL A 262 -6.18 1.79 10.78
N GLU A 263 -5.94 2.93 10.16
CA GLU A 263 -4.90 3.07 9.13
C GLU A 263 -3.59 3.49 9.79
N LEU A 264 -2.56 2.69 9.58
CA LEU A 264 -1.21 2.93 10.08
C LEU A 264 -0.57 4.14 9.38
N ALA A 265 0.39 4.78 10.05
CA ALA A 265 1.12 5.89 9.42
C ALA A 265 1.94 5.41 8.20
N PRO A 266 2.07 6.26 7.17
CA PRO A 266 1.52 7.61 6.98
C PRO A 266 0.06 7.57 6.50
N ALA A 267 -0.87 7.78 7.39
CA ALA A 267 -2.29 7.53 7.23
C ALA A 267 -3.09 8.66 6.57
N GLY A 268 -4.26 8.29 6.02
CA GLY A 268 -5.29 9.22 5.53
C GLY A 268 -5.94 8.80 4.22
N THR A 269 -5.19 8.15 3.33
CA THR A 269 -5.68 7.75 2.00
C THR A 269 -6.71 6.62 2.09
N LEU A 270 -6.39 5.53 2.79
CA LEU A 270 -7.29 4.38 2.92
C LEU A 270 -8.49 4.71 3.78
N THR A 271 -8.30 5.49 4.85
CA THR A 271 -9.40 6.02 5.67
C THR A 271 -10.42 6.76 4.82
N GLY A 272 -9.96 7.57 3.85
CA GLY A 272 -10.84 8.27 2.91
C GLY A 272 -11.60 7.33 1.98
N LEU A 273 -10.97 6.26 1.51
CA LEU A 273 -11.60 5.25 0.65
C LEU A 273 -12.65 4.44 1.43
N VAL A 274 -12.29 3.96 2.63
CA VAL A 274 -13.19 3.21 3.52
C VAL A 274 -14.44 4.04 3.87
N LYS A 275 -14.27 5.30 4.28
CA LYS A 275 -15.41 6.20 4.59
C LYS A 275 -16.41 6.33 3.44
N ARG A 276 -15.93 6.31 2.20
CA ARG A 276 -16.81 6.41 1.02
C ARG A 276 -17.42 5.08 0.65
N GLN A 277 -16.59 4.01 0.53
CA GLN A 277 -17.02 2.71 0.05
C GLN A 277 -17.84 1.93 1.07
N LEU A 278 -17.44 1.97 2.35
CA LEU A 278 -18.07 1.19 3.42
C LEU A 278 -18.95 2.06 4.33
N LYS A 279 -19.53 3.12 3.77
CA LYS A 279 -20.48 3.99 4.50
C LYS A 279 -21.64 3.17 5.04
N GLY A 280 -21.89 3.27 6.35
CA GLY A 280 -22.94 2.53 7.03
C GLY A 280 -22.55 1.11 7.46
N VAL A 281 -21.42 0.58 7.01
CA VAL A 281 -20.81 -0.70 7.45
C VAL A 281 -19.72 -0.41 8.48
N VAL A 282 -18.69 0.33 8.07
CA VAL A 282 -17.64 0.78 8.98
C VAL A 282 -18.09 2.08 9.64
N THR A 283 -18.27 2.01 10.96
CA THR A 283 -18.79 3.13 11.77
C THR A 283 -17.69 4.01 12.34
N THR A 284 -16.49 3.46 12.53
CA THR A 284 -15.34 4.18 13.08
C THR A 284 -14.10 3.97 12.22
N THR A 285 -13.43 5.06 11.89
CA THR A 285 -12.17 5.03 11.16
C THR A 285 -11.16 5.93 11.85
N THR A 286 -9.98 5.41 12.15
CA THR A 286 -8.87 6.17 12.73
C THR A 286 -7.70 6.19 11.75
N ALA A 287 -7.14 7.36 11.51
CA ALA A 287 -5.92 7.53 10.72
C ALA A 287 -4.78 7.95 11.67
N LEU A 288 -3.77 7.10 11.81
CA LEU A 288 -2.62 7.39 12.68
C LEU A 288 -1.65 8.33 11.95
N LYS A 289 -1.79 9.62 12.18
CA LYS A 289 -0.92 10.67 11.58
C LYS A 289 0.21 11.09 12.51
N SER A 290 0.03 10.89 13.80
CA SER A 290 0.99 11.25 14.85
C SER A 290 0.84 10.32 16.05
N PRO A 291 1.81 10.31 16.99
CA PRO A 291 1.68 9.57 18.24
C PRO A 291 0.48 9.98 19.09
N ALA A 292 -0.10 11.16 18.89
CA ALA A 292 -1.27 11.62 19.65
C ALA A 292 -2.52 10.76 19.35
N GLU A 293 -2.78 10.40 18.07
CA GLU A 293 -3.89 9.52 17.73
C GLU A 293 -3.67 8.10 18.27
N LEU A 294 -2.42 7.65 18.35
CA LEU A 294 -2.08 6.37 18.96
C LEU A 294 -2.35 6.39 20.49
N ALA A 295 -1.99 7.48 21.16
CA ALA A 295 -2.27 7.65 22.59
C ALA A 295 -3.77 7.65 22.88
N ALA A 296 -4.55 8.38 22.06
CA ALA A 296 -6.01 8.42 22.19
C ALA A 296 -6.64 7.02 22.03
N LEU A 297 -6.16 6.20 21.09
CA LEU A 297 -6.65 4.82 20.93
C LEU A 297 -6.37 3.92 22.15
N ARG A 298 -5.27 4.16 22.86
CA ARG A 298 -4.91 3.41 24.06
C ARG A 298 -5.78 3.78 25.28
N GLU A 299 -6.15 5.06 25.36
CA GLU A 299 -7.00 5.57 26.45
C GLU A 299 -8.46 5.11 26.33
N GLU A 300 -8.93 4.92 25.10
CA GLU A 300 -10.32 4.51 24.84
C GLU A 300 -10.59 3.02 25.13
N ASP A 301 -9.60 2.19 25.48
CA ASP A 301 -9.66 0.71 25.49
C ASP A 301 -10.30 0.14 24.20
N ALA A 302 -10.05 0.81 23.10
CA ALA A 302 -10.99 0.98 22.02
C ALA A 302 -10.59 0.25 20.73
N LEU A 303 -9.95 -0.91 20.83
CA LEU A 303 -9.81 -1.80 19.65
C LEU A 303 -10.61 -3.09 19.79
#